data_b623ccbf839b0c5e80cec4de765cd129
#
_entry.id   b623ccbf839b0c5e80cec4de765cd129
#
_cell.length_a   1.000
_cell.length_b   1.000
_cell.length_c   1.000
_cell.angle_alpha   90.00
_cell.angle_beta   90.00
_cell.angle_gamma   90.00
#
_symmetry.space_group_name_H-M   'P 1'
#
loop_
_entity.id
_entity.type
_entity.pdbx_description
1 polymer ?
#
loop_
_entity_poly.entity_id
_entity_poly.type
_entity_poly.pdbx_seq_one_letter_code
_entity_poly.pdbx_strand_id
1 'polypeptide(L)'
;MPFTSPDWQGRLAEAVERRIAIYESLLPYKRAADAHRHSSAAIQTSHVQTSQLLRARLQQLLPPHLENDSDAFEALDFLLSMDSWQRLRLEQKLPVERARAIIEAQIKAVVD
;
A
#
# COMPACT_ATOMS: atom_id res chain seq x y z
N MET A 1 -12.02 -4.16 10.38
CA MET A 1 -12.97 -5.19 9.89
C MET A 1 -12.20 -6.46 9.56
N PRO A 2 -12.62 -7.61 10.06
CA PRO A 2 -11.90 -8.86 9.80
C PRO A 2 -11.98 -9.27 8.33
N PHE A 3 -11.01 -10.08 7.91
CA PHE A 3 -11.02 -10.65 6.57
C PHE A 3 -12.01 -11.80 6.47
N THR A 4 -12.55 -12.02 5.28
CA THR A 4 -13.50 -13.08 5.03
C THR A 4 -12.83 -14.35 4.50
N SER A 5 -11.66 -14.21 3.88
CA SER A 5 -10.94 -15.36 3.29
C SER A 5 -10.22 -16.18 4.35
N PRO A 6 -10.20 -17.51 4.23
CA PRO A 6 -9.54 -18.39 5.21
C PRO A 6 -8.02 -18.46 5.01
N ASP A 7 -7.51 -18.21 3.80
CA ASP A 7 -6.09 -18.31 3.52
C ASP A 7 -5.45 -16.92 3.39
N TRP A 8 -4.11 -16.89 3.46
CA TRP A 8 -3.39 -15.62 3.42
C TRP A 8 -3.44 -14.97 2.04
N GLN A 9 -3.49 -15.76 0.95
CA GLN A 9 -3.59 -15.22 -0.40
C GLN A 9 -4.89 -14.44 -0.57
N GLY A 10 -6.00 -15.01 -0.12
CA GLY A 10 -7.29 -14.34 -0.16
C GLY A 10 -7.33 -13.10 0.72
N ARG A 11 -6.73 -13.18 1.92
CA ARG A 11 -6.64 -12.03 2.80
C ARG A 11 -5.77 -10.92 2.21
N LEU A 12 -4.69 -11.29 1.52
CA LEU A 12 -3.86 -10.30 0.82
C LEU A 12 -4.67 -9.58 -0.27
N ALA A 13 -5.46 -10.33 -1.06
CA ALA A 13 -6.32 -9.74 -2.07
C ALA A 13 -7.32 -8.76 -1.46
N GLU A 14 -7.93 -9.12 -0.33
CA GLU A 14 -8.85 -8.23 0.38
C GLU A 14 -8.13 -6.98 0.89
N ALA A 15 -6.92 -7.13 1.41
CA ALA A 15 -6.12 -6.00 1.89
C ALA A 15 -5.79 -5.04 0.75
N VAL A 16 -5.44 -5.54 -0.43
CA VAL A 16 -5.17 -4.73 -1.61
C VAL A 16 -6.41 -3.89 -1.97
N GLU A 17 -7.58 -4.54 -2.02
CA GLU A 17 -8.83 -3.85 -2.32
C GLU A 17 -9.14 -2.74 -1.31
N ARG A 18 -8.97 -3.04 -0.02
CA ARG A 18 -9.21 -2.05 1.03
C ARG A 18 -8.26 -0.86 0.94
N ARG A 19 -6.98 -1.14 0.69
CA ARG A 19 -5.98 -0.08 0.56
C ARG A 19 -6.26 0.81 -0.65
N ILE A 20 -6.61 0.22 -1.79
CA ILE A 20 -6.95 0.98 -2.98
C ILE A 20 -8.14 1.91 -2.72
N ALA A 21 -9.19 1.39 -2.09
CA ALA A 21 -10.36 2.19 -1.77
C ALA A 21 -10.02 3.37 -0.86
N ILE A 22 -9.21 3.12 0.18
CA ILE A 22 -8.78 4.17 1.10
C ILE A 22 -7.89 5.19 0.38
N TYR A 23 -6.92 4.72 -0.39
CA TYR A 23 -5.99 5.60 -1.10
C TYR A 23 -6.72 6.51 -2.09
N GLU A 24 -7.70 5.96 -2.83
CA GLU A 24 -8.50 6.78 -3.75
C GLU A 24 -9.25 7.89 -3.02
N SER A 25 -9.81 7.57 -1.86
CA SER A 25 -10.53 8.58 -1.08
C SER A 25 -9.61 9.64 -0.49
N LEU A 26 -8.33 9.32 -0.30
CA LEU A 26 -7.36 10.22 0.34
C LEU A 26 -6.50 11.01 -0.65
N LEU A 27 -6.53 10.67 -1.95
CA LEU A 27 -5.65 11.31 -2.92
C LEU A 27 -5.66 12.84 -2.88
N PRO A 28 -6.82 13.52 -2.84
CA PRO A 28 -6.82 14.99 -2.80
C PRO A 28 -6.13 15.54 -1.56
N TYR A 29 -6.32 14.88 -0.40
CA TYR A 29 -5.74 15.32 0.87
C TYR A 29 -4.27 14.97 0.96
N LYS A 30 -3.88 13.80 0.47
CA LYS A 30 -2.49 13.35 0.47
C LYS A 30 -1.61 14.28 -0.34
N ARG A 31 -2.09 14.70 -1.50
CA ARG A 31 -1.34 15.62 -2.36
C ARG A 31 -1.09 16.95 -1.66
N ALA A 32 -2.10 17.49 -0.96
CA ALA A 32 -1.96 18.72 -0.19
C ALA A 32 -0.98 18.54 0.97
N ALA A 33 -1.06 17.42 1.68
CA ALA A 33 -0.16 17.13 2.79
C ALA A 33 1.29 17.00 2.31
N ASP A 34 1.53 16.35 1.17
CA ASP A 34 2.88 16.18 0.63
C ASP A 34 3.51 17.53 0.25
N ALA A 35 2.71 18.49 -0.21
CA ALA A 35 3.21 19.82 -0.54
C ALA A 35 3.82 20.52 0.66
N HIS A 36 3.40 20.16 1.88
CA HIS A 36 3.86 20.78 3.13
C HIS A 36 4.66 19.84 4.02
N ARG A 37 4.89 18.60 3.60
CA ARG A 37 5.52 17.57 4.45
C ARG A 37 6.89 18.00 4.98
N HIS A 38 7.70 18.62 4.13
CA HIS A 38 9.06 19.03 4.50
C HIS A 38 9.11 20.31 5.34
N SER A 39 8.01 21.06 5.38
CA SER A 39 7.92 22.30 6.19
C SER A 39 7.17 22.10 7.50
N SER A 40 6.65 20.88 7.76
CA SER A 40 5.87 20.58 8.95
C SER A 40 6.36 19.29 9.60
N ALA A 41 6.93 19.41 10.81
CA ALA A 41 7.36 18.24 11.57
C ALA A 41 6.19 17.33 11.94
N ALA A 42 5.01 17.90 12.22
CA ALA A 42 3.82 17.12 12.55
C ALA A 42 3.36 16.27 11.37
N ILE A 43 3.35 16.84 10.16
CA ILE A 43 2.95 16.11 8.94
C ILE A 43 3.97 15.01 8.64
N GLN A 44 5.25 15.30 8.76
CA GLN A 44 6.31 14.32 8.55
C GLN A 44 6.19 13.15 9.53
N THR A 45 5.98 13.44 10.81
CA THR A 45 5.81 12.42 11.84
C THR A 45 4.58 11.55 11.56
N SER A 46 3.47 12.17 11.19
CA SER A 46 2.25 11.45 10.84
C SER A 46 2.46 10.52 9.65
N HIS A 47 3.19 10.97 8.63
CA HIS A 47 3.52 10.15 7.47
C HIS A 47 4.32 8.91 7.86
N VAL A 48 5.35 9.09 8.70
CA VAL A 48 6.19 7.98 9.17
C VAL A 48 5.37 6.99 9.97
N GLN A 49 4.53 7.47 10.90
CA GLN A 49 3.69 6.61 11.73
C GLN A 49 2.69 5.80 10.91
N THR A 50 2.07 6.41 9.91
CA THR A 50 1.14 5.73 9.03
C THR A 50 1.84 4.64 8.23
N SER A 51 3.02 4.94 7.69
CA SER A 51 3.82 3.97 6.95
C SER A 51 4.20 2.77 7.82
N GLN A 52 4.60 3.01 9.06
CA GLN A 52 4.95 1.95 10.00
C GLN A 52 3.74 1.08 10.35
N LEU A 53 2.58 1.69 10.53
CA LEU A 53 1.35 0.95 10.82
C LEU A 53 0.95 0.02 9.68
N LEU A 54 0.98 0.53 8.45
CA LEU A 54 0.63 -0.25 7.27
C LEU A 54 1.61 -1.40 7.06
N ARG A 55 2.89 -1.15 7.32
CA ARG A 55 3.93 -2.17 7.23
C ARG A 55 3.69 -3.29 8.27
N ALA A 56 3.36 -2.92 9.50
CA ALA A 56 3.06 -3.89 10.56
C ALA A 56 1.84 -4.74 10.23
N ARG A 57 0.80 -4.14 9.68
CA ARG A 57 -0.41 -4.86 9.27
C ARG A 57 -0.12 -5.86 8.16
N LEU A 58 0.70 -5.48 7.20
CA LEU A 58 1.11 -6.37 6.11
C LEU A 58 1.87 -7.58 6.67
N GLN A 59 2.78 -7.35 7.60
CA GLN A 59 3.56 -8.42 8.20
C GLN A 59 2.68 -9.44 8.93
N GLN A 60 1.67 -8.96 9.65
CA GLN A 60 0.75 -9.85 10.37
C GLN A 60 -0.08 -10.73 9.44
N LEU A 61 -0.28 -10.26 8.21
CA LEU A 61 -1.09 -10.95 7.21
C LEU A 61 -0.31 -12.08 6.53
N LEU A 62 0.98 -11.89 6.31
CA LEU A 62 1.79 -12.76 5.46
C LEU A 62 2.30 -14.00 6.20
N PRO A 63 2.55 -15.10 5.45
CA PRO A 63 3.11 -16.32 6.06
C PRO A 63 4.60 -16.14 6.37
N PRO A 64 5.19 -17.07 7.19
CA PRO A 64 6.59 -16.93 7.62
C PRO A 64 7.61 -16.82 6.49
N HIS A 65 7.37 -17.43 5.33
CA HIS A 65 8.33 -17.38 4.22
C HIS A 65 8.37 -16.00 3.52
N LEU A 66 7.43 -15.12 3.86
CA LEU A 66 7.42 -13.73 3.41
C LEU A 66 7.65 -12.80 4.59
N GLU A 67 8.65 -13.13 5.39
CA GLU A 67 8.92 -12.42 6.64
C GLU A 67 9.46 -11.01 6.41
N ASN A 68 9.38 -10.21 7.48
CA ASN A 68 10.01 -8.90 7.53
C ASN A 68 11.49 -9.02 7.16
N ASP A 69 12.01 -8.04 6.46
CA ASP A 69 13.38 -7.95 5.97
C ASP A 69 13.69 -8.83 4.75
N SER A 70 12.75 -9.65 4.27
CA SER A 70 12.96 -10.33 2.99
C SER A 70 12.75 -9.36 1.83
N ASP A 71 13.39 -9.63 0.69
CA ASP A 71 13.19 -8.81 -0.49
C ASP A 71 11.74 -8.86 -0.95
N ALA A 72 11.10 -10.01 -0.83
CA ALA A 72 9.69 -10.16 -1.18
C ALA A 72 8.81 -9.26 -0.31
N PHE A 73 9.05 -9.22 0.99
CA PHE A 73 8.29 -8.36 1.89
C PHE A 73 8.49 -6.89 1.55
N GLU A 74 9.73 -6.48 1.30
CA GLU A 74 10.01 -5.09 0.96
C GLU A 74 9.34 -4.69 -0.36
N ALA A 75 9.33 -5.59 -1.34
CA ALA A 75 8.63 -5.33 -2.60
C ALA A 75 7.13 -5.16 -2.38
N LEU A 76 6.52 -6.02 -1.56
CA LEU A 76 5.09 -5.92 -1.26
C LEU A 76 4.76 -4.61 -0.53
N ASP A 77 5.56 -4.24 0.46
CA ASP A 77 5.35 -3.00 1.19
C ASP A 77 5.44 -1.78 0.26
N PHE A 78 6.42 -1.78 -0.63
CA PHE A 78 6.57 -0.73 -1.63
C PHE A 78 5.37 -0.68 -2.58
N LEU A 79 4.97 -1.83 -3.15
CA LEU A 79 3.86 -1.89 -4.10
C LEU A 79 2.54 -1.46 -3.48
N LEU A 80 2.34 -1.74 -2.20
CA LEU A 80 1.11 -1.44 -1.49
C LEU A 80 1.13 -0.09 -0.77
N SER A 81 2.16 0.72 -0.99
CA SER A 81 2.25 2.03 -0.37
C SER A 81 1.32 3.04 -1.03
N MET A 82 0.94 4.05 -0.26
CA MET A 82 0.19 5.20 -0.78
C MET A 82 0.99 5.92 -1.87
N ASP A 83 2.31 6.02 -1.69
CA ASP A 83 3.17 6.72 -2.63
C ASP A 83 3.19 6.04 -4.00
N SER A 84 3.23 4.71 -4.03
CA SER A 84 3.16 3.95 -5.29
C SER A 84 1.83 4.19 -6.00
N TRP A 85 0.73 4.13 -5.26
CA TRP A 85 -0.59 4.37 -5.82
C TRP A 85 -0.73 5.79 -6.35
N GLN A 86 -0.29 6.77 -5.56
CA GLN A 86 -0.33 8.17 -5.96
C GLN A 86 0.45 8.41 -7.25
N ARG A 87 1.63 7.81 -7.37
CA ARG A 87 2.44 7.95 -8.57
C ARG A 87 1.70 7.43 -9.80
N LEU A 88 1.12 6.24 -9.71
CA LEU A 88 0.37 5.66 -10.83
C LEU A 88 -0.82 6.53 -11.22
N ARG A 89 -1.57 7.01 -10.22
CA ARG A 89 -2.81 7.74 -10.48
C ARG A 89 -2.59 9.19 -10.88
N LEU A 90 -1.70 9.90 -10.19
CA LEU A 90 -1.55 11.34 -10.36
C LEU A 90 -0.40 11.73 -11.29
N GLU A 91 0.74 11.08 -11.16
CA GLU A 91 1.90 11.41 -11.99
C GLU A 91 1.86 10.69 -13.34
N GLN A 92 1.56 9.40 -13.35
CA GLN A 92 1.45 8.63 -14.58
C GLN A 92 0.07 8.72 -15.20
N LYS A 93 -0.89 9.31 -14.49
CA LYS A 93 -2.24 9.62 -14.97
C LYS A 93 -2.99 8.40 -15.50
N LEU A 94 -2.81 7.25 -14.82
CA LEU A 94 -3.51 6.03 -15.20
C LEU A 94 -4.89 5.98 -14.55
N PRO A 95 -5.89 5.40 -15.23
CA PRO A 95 -7.19 5.17 -14.60
C PRO A 95 -7.10 4.11 -13.51
N VAL A 96 -8.05 4.12 -12.58
CA VAL A 96 -8.07 3.22 -11.41
C VAL A 96 -7.87 1.76 -11.83
N GLU A 97 -8.62 1.30 -12.83
CA GLU A 97 -8.59 -0.10 -13.24
C GLU A 97 -7.24 -0.52 -13.77
N ARG A 98 -6.57 0.35 -14.51
CA ARG A 98 -5.24 0.06 -15.03
C ARG A 98 -4.20 0.05 -13.92
N ALA A 99 -4.27 1.02 -13.01
CA ALA A 99 -3.36 1.08 -11.87
C ALA A 99 -3.51 -0.16 -10.98
N ARG A 100 -4.76 -0.57 -10.73
CA ARG A 100 -5.07 -1.79 -9.98
C ARG A 100 -4.46 -3.02 -10.65
N ALA A 101 -4.66 -3.16 -11.94
CA ALA A 101 -4.15 -4.32 -12.68
C ALA A 101 -2.62 -4.42 -12.61
N ILE A 102 -1.94 -3.28 -12.69
CA ILE A 102 -0.49 -3.24 -12.57
C ILE A 102 -0.05 -3.71 -11.18
N ILE A 103 -0.65 -3.17 -10.14
CA ILE A 103 -0.31 -3.54 -8.75
C ILE A 103 -0.57 -5.03 -8.53
N GLU A 104 -1.73 -5.53 -8.94
CA GLU A 104 -2.08 -6.94 -8.74
C GLU A 104 -1.14 -7.88 -9.49
N ALA A 105 -0.76 -7.53 -10.71
CA ALA A 105 0.18 -8.34 -11.49
C ALA A 105 1.56 -8.41 -10.83
N GLN A 106 2.05 -7.28 -10.31
CA GLN A 106 3.35 -7.25 -9.65
C GLN A 106 3.32 -7.99 -8.32
N ILE A 107 2.25 -7.86 -7.55
CA ILE A 107 2.09 -8.62 -6.31
C ILE A 107 2.12 -10.12 -6.60
N LYS A 108 1.39 -10.57 -7.61
CA LYS A 108 1.38 -11.98 -7.99
C LYS A 108 2.78 -12.47 -8.34
N ALA A 109 3.55 -11.68 -9.09
CA ALA A 109 4.91 -12.04 -9.45
C ALA A 109 5.82 -12.17 -8.23
N VAL A 110 5.60 -11.35 -7.20
CA VAL A 110 6.41 -11.38 -5.98
C VAL A 110 6.08 -12.61 -5.14
N VAL A 111 4.79 -12.96 -4.99
CA VAL A 111 4.38 -14.03 -4.08
C VAL A 111 4.38 -15.42 -4.71
N ASP A 112 4.36 -15.50 -6.03
CA ASP A 112 4.47 -16.76 -6.76
C ASP A 112 5.94 -17.10 -6.98
#